data_575a7b12d4828040359cffa5eeaed538
#
_entry.id   575a7b12d4828040359cffa5eeaed538
#
_cell.length_a   1.000
_cell.length_b   1.000
_cell.length_c   1.000
_cell.angle_alpha   90.00
_cell.angle_beta   90.00
_cell.angle_gamma   90.00
#
_symmetry.space_group_name_H-M   'P 1'
#
loop_
_entity.id
_entity.type
_entity.pdbx_description
1 polymer ?
#
loop_
_entity_poly.entity_id
_entity_poly.type
_entity_poly.pdbx_seq_one_letter_code
_entity_poly.pdbx_strand_id
1 'polypeptide(L)' 'MINEENYEWISVSELAKRIGKTNQTAYNQVKAGLWESRTFKRGSMAGILVAYPKQ' A
#
# COMPACT_ATOMS: atom_id res chain seq x y z
N MET A 1 -13.98 8.25 2.23
CA MET A 1 -13.22 8.71 1.06
C MET A 1 -11.84 9.19 1.47
N ILE A 2 -10.82 8.76 0.73
CA ILE A 2 -9.46 9.17 1.05
C ILE A 2 -9.21 10.60 0.60
N ASN A 3 -8.60 11.37 1.48
CA ASN A 3 -8.13 12.70 1.15
C ASN A 3 -6.66 12.58 0.74
N GLU A 4 -6.39 12.73 -0.56
CA GLU A 4 -5.05 12.52 -1.08
C GLU A 4 -4.03 13.52 -0.54
N GLU A 5 -4.48 14.63 0.00
CA GLU A 5 -3.58 15.58 0.63
C GLU A 5 -2.99 15.03 1.93
N ASN A 6 -3.68 14.07 2.55
CA ASN A 6 -3.26 13.48 3.82
C ASN A 6 -2.65 12.09 3.66
N TYR A 7 -2.63 11.56 2.45
CA TYR A 7 -2.14 10.21 2.18
C TYR A 7 -1.24 10.22 0.98
N GLU A 8 -0.31 9.29 0.95
CA GLU A 8 0.49 9.04 -0.24
C GLU A 8 0.33 7.59 -0.64
N TRP A 9 0.45 7.33 -1.93
CA TRP A 9 0.33 5.98 -2.46
C TRP A 9 1.73 5.37 -2.53
N ILE A 10 1.93 4.29 -1.80
CA ILE A 10 3.23 3.62 -1.72
C ILE A 10 3.06 2.15 -2.07
N SER A 11 4.18 1.51 -2.43
CA SER A 11 4.15 0.08 -2.72
C SER A 11 4.03 -0.72 -1.43
N VAL A 12 3.67 -2.00 -1.58
CA VAL A 12 3.60 -2.90 -0.42
C VAL A 12 4.98 -3.04 0.22
N SER A 13 6.05 -3.10 -0.59
CA SER A 13 7.41 -3.15 -0.05
C SER A 13 7.72 -1.96 0.82
N GLU A 14 7.33 -0.77 0.36
CA GLU A 14 7.56 0.44 1.13
C GLU A 14 6.74 0.43 2.41
N LEU A 15 5.48 -0.02 2.31
CA LEU A 15 4.64 -0.15 3.48
C LEU A 15 5.30 -1.05 4.52
N ALA A 16 5.85 -2.19 4.09
CA ALA A 16 6.50 -3.11 5.01
C ALA A 16 7.64 -2.43 5.76
N LYS A 17 8.43 -1.63 5.06
CA LYS A 17 9.52 -0.90 5.70
C LYS A 17 9.01 0.09 6.73
N ARG A 18 7.93 0.79 6.41
CA ARG A 18 7.41 1.83 7.30
C ARG A 18 6.79 1.27 8.55
N ILE A 19 6.15 0.11 8.46
CA ILE A 19 5.52 -0.50 9.64
C ILE A 19 6.45 -1.47 10.35
N GLY A 20 7.67 -1.67 9.81
CA GLY A 20 8.65 -2.54 10.45
C GLY A 20 8.31 -4.02 10.37
N LYS A 21 7.68 -4.45 9.28
CA LYS A 21 7.27 -5.83 9.10
C LYS A 21 7.81 -6.35 7.78
N THR A 22 7.61 -7.65 7.55
CA THR A 22 8.03 -8.26 6.28
C THR A 22 7.03 -7.91 5.18
N ASN A 23 7.48 -8.06 3.93
CA ASN A 23 6.59 -7.85 2.79
C ASN A 23 5.36 -8.75 2.87
N GLN A 24 5.56 -10.00 3.31
CA GLN A 24 4.46 -10.95 3.41
C GLN A 24 3.41 -10.45 4.41
N THR A 25 3.86 -9.96 5.56
CA THR A 25 2.96 -9.43 6.57
C THR A 25 2.20 -8.22 6.06
N ALA A 26 2.91 -7.29 5.42
CA ALA A 26 2.27 -6.10 4.85
C ALA A 26 1.23 -6.48 3.81
N TYR A 27 1.57 -7.42 2.93
CA TYR A 27 0.65 -7.88 1.90
C TYR A 27 -0.60 -8.51 2.52
N ASN A 28 -0.41 -9.32 3.57
CA ASN A 28 -1.54 -9.95 4.26
C ASN A 28 -2.46 -8.90 4.88
N GLN A 29 -1.89 -7.84 5.43
CA GLN A 29 -2.69 -6.75 5.99
C GLN A 29 -3.51 -6.05 4.92
N VAL A 30 -2.91 -5.83 3.77
CA VAL A 30 -3.61 -5.20 2.65
C VAL A 30 -4.78 -6.08 2.20
N LYS A 31 -4.54 -7.38 2.09
CA LYS A 31 -5.58 -8.32 1.67
C LYS A 31 -6.70 -8.43 2.71
N ALA A 32 -6.36 -8.25 3.97
CA ALA A 32 -7.35 -8.29 5.05
C ALA A 32 -8.18 -7.02 5.14
N GLY A 33 -7.84 -6.00 4.34
CA GLY A 33 -8.58 -4.75 4.34
C GLY A 33 -8.17 -3.78 5.42
N LEU A 34 -6.99 -3.98 6.02
CA LEU A 34 -6.49 -3.07 7.04
C LEU A 34 -5.99 -1.75 6.46
N TRP A 35 -5.71 -1.73 5.17
CA TRP A 35 -5.21 -0.55 4.47
C TRP A 35 -6.03 -0.31 3.24
N GLU A 36 -6.26 0.97 2.94
CA GLU A 36 -6.86 1.34 1.67
C GLU A 36 -5.84 1.11 0.57
N SER A 37 -6.24 0.44 -0.49
CA SER A 37 -5.30 0.09 -1.55
C SER A 37 -5.96 0.15 -2.92
N ARG A 38 -5.12 0.21 -3.95
CA ARG A 38 -5.58 0.13 -5.32
C ARG A 38 -4.57 -0.68 -6.11
N THR A 39 -5.05 -1.31 -7.16
CA THR A 39 -4.15 -2.03 -8.07
C THR A 39 -3.85 -1.14 -9.27
N PHE A 40 -2.69 -1.38 -9.88
CA PHE A 40 -2.36 -0.72 -11.13
C PHE A 40 -1.75 -1.75 -12.07
N LYS A 41 -1.84 -1.45 -13.35
CA LYS A 41 -1.26 -2.33 -14.36
C LYS A 41 -0.54 -1.47 -15.39
N ARG A 42 0.68 -1.86 -15.71
CA ARG A 42 1.50 -1.15 -16.67
C ARG A 42 2.16 -2.19 -17.57
N GLY A 43 1.70 -2.25 -18.82
CA GLY A 43 2.19 -3.29 -19.74
C GLY A 43 1.89 -4.66 -19.17
N SER A 44 2.93 -5.49 -19.03
CA SER A 44 2.80 -6.83 -18.46
C SER A 44 2.97 -6.83 -16.95
N MET A 45 3.22 -5.67 -16.34
CA MET A 45 3.44 -5.59 -14.90
C MET A 45 2.17 -5.15 -14.20
N ALA A 46 1.97 -5.67 -13.01
CA ALA A 46 0.87 -5.28 -12.16
C ALA A 46 1.39 -5.10 -10.74
N GLY A 47 0.75 -4.23 -9.99
CA GLY A 47 1.18 -3.98 -8.63
C GLY A 47 0.06 -3.42 -7.79
N ILE A 48 0.35 -3.25 -6.51
CA ILE A 48 -0.58 -2.73 -5.53
C ILE A 48 0.02 -1.49 -4.90
N LEU A 49 -0.79 -0.44 -4.82
CA LEU A 49 -0.43 0.78 -4.10
C LEU A 49 -1.30 0.88 -2.86
N VAL A 50 -0.71 1.31 -1.77
CA VAL A 50 -1.37 1.43 -0.48
C VAL A 50 -1.38 2.89 -0.06
N ALA A 51 -2.52 3.36 0.44
CA ALA A 51 -2.63 4.72 0.93
C ALA A 51 -2.04 4.76 2.35
N TYR A 52 -0.95 5.48 2.50
CA TYR A 52 -0.27 5.59 3.78
C TYR A 52 -0.40 7.02 4.29
N PRO A 53 -0.78 7.24 5.55
CA PRO A 53 -0.96 8.60 6.06
C PRO A 53 0.36 9.38 6.02
N LYS A 54 0.27 10.61 5.55
CA LYS A 54 1.41 11.52 5.60
C LYS A 54 1.53 12.05 7.02
N GLN A 55 2.75 12.23 7.44
CA GLN A 55 3.02 12.77 8.78
C GLN A 55 3.13 14.29 8.74
#